data_16ca48d108104a2f09796383e6d9a761
#
_entry.id   16ca48d108104a2f09796383e6d9a761
#
_cell.length_a   1.000
_cell.length_b   1.000
_cell.length_c   1.000
_cell.angle_alpha   90.00
_cell.angle_beta   90.00
_cell.angle_gamma   90.00
#
_symmetry.space_group_name_H-M   'P 1'
#
loop_
_entity.id
_entity.type
_entity.pdbx_description
1 polymer ?
#
loop_
_entity_poly.entity_id
_entity_poly.type
_entity_poly.pdbx_seq_one_letter_code
_entity_poly.pdbx_strand_id
1 'polypeptide(L)'
;MEGVTDRATDPDATIVDDLDDDTSDSTPDATVDGTSDATASGRPGRRLDRGLLIASLAIAVGLLLIIFGFTTALTGDDGIDRPEAIESIQPVENAVQVLQQERVVVDLQAGYEARLVIDGIELPTTVIGQSDVDPFEQPAPGQQIDLPTTAVFDPGNSVISFQPVEGAPIESFTEGLHEVQVIFWRIEDGPEQAVSYRWEFNVI
;
A
#
# COMPACT_ATOMS: atom_id res chain seq x y z
N MET A 1 -23.77 -51.67 16.73
CA MET A 1 -22.68 -52.13 15.93
C MET A 1 -21.95 -50.86 15.50
N GLU A 2 -21.12 -50.34 16.36
CA GLU A 2 -19.70 -50.63 16.64
C GLU A 2 -18.80 -50.23 15.47
N GLY A 3 -17.93 -49.32 15.77
CA GLY A 3 -16.79 -48.98 14.95
C GLY A 3 -16.12 -47.69 15.42
N VAL A 4 -15.67 -47.68 16.69
CA VAL A 4 -14.66 -46.81 17.29
C VAL A 4 -13.28 -47.13 16.70
N THR A 5 -12.51 -46.16 16.32
CA THR A 5 -11.02 -46.12 16.36
C THR A 5 -10.64 -44.64 16.23
N ASP A 6 -10.37 -43.93 17.23
CA ASP A 6 -9.25 -43.82 18.21
C ASP A 6 -7.87 -44.11 17.61
N ARG A 7 -7.08 -43.06 17.47
CA ARG A 7 -5.61 -43.06 17.59
C ARG A 7 -5.11 -41.58 17.50
N ALA A 8 -4.86 -41.02 18.66
CA ALA A 8 -3.57 -41.01 19.39
C ALA A 8 -2.60 -39.96 18.78
N THR A 9 -2.55 -38.82 19.37
CA THR A 9 -1.48 -38.20 20.16
C THR A 9 -0.07 -38.67 19.81
N ASP A 10 0.73 -37.70 19.34
CA ASP A 10 2.16 -37.73 19.61
C ASP A 10 2.67 -36.30 19.83
N PRO A 11 3.05 -35.96 21.04
CA PRO A 11 3.85 -34.81 21.35
C PRO A 11 5.23 -35.30 21.75
N ASP A 12 6.25 -35.12 20.97
CA ASP A 12 7.60 -34.99 21.48
C ASP A 12 8.59 -34.70 20.35
N ALA A 13 9.11 -33.51 20.32
CA ALA A 13 10.39 -33.23 19.74
C ALA A 13 11.08 -32.19 20.59
N THR A 14 11.72 -32.76 21.55
CA THR A 14 12.67 -32.20 22.49
C THR A 14 13.73 -31.35 21.81
N ILE A 15 13.87 -30.19 22.33
CA ILE A 15 14.97 -29.23 22.34
C ILE A 15 16.28 -29.98 22.64
N VAL A 16 17.28 -29.74 21.87
CA VAL A 16 18.67 -29.86 22.29
C VAL A 16 19.33 -28.48 22.22
N ASP A 17 19.52 -28.06 23.37
CA ASP A 17 20.50 -27.20 23.98
C ASP A 17 21.90 -27.65 23.55
N ASP A 18 22.69 -26.77 22.99
CA ASP A 18 24.14 -26.90 23.00
C ASP A 18 24.75 -25.51 23.22
N LEU A 19 25.00 -25.31 24.46
CA LEU A 19 25.97 -24.41 25.04
C LEU A 19 27.38 -24.91 24.69
N ASP A 20 28.12 -24.10 23.97
CA ASP A 20 29.58 -24.17 24.03
C ASP A 20 30.12 -22.80 24.34
N ASP A 21 30.39 -22.73 25.58
CA ASP A 21 31.35 -21.99 26.37
C ASP A 21 32.75 -22.22 25.80
N ASP A 22 33.43 -21.20 25.38
CA ASP A 22 34.89 -21.24 25.27
C ASP A 22 35.50 -19.93 25.74
N THR A 23 35.74 -20.01 27.02
CA THR A 23 36.61 -19.19 27.82
C THR A 23 38.05 -19.39 27.38
N SER A 24 38.68 -18.40 26.85
CA SER A 24 40.15 -18.36 26.77
C SER A 24 40.66 -17.05 27.31
N ASP A 25 40.88 -17.17 28.59
CA ASP A 25 41.82 -16.46 29.39
C ASP A 25 43.23 -16.49 28.77
N SER A 26 43.84 -15.39 28.58
CA SER A 26 45.29 -15.26 28.45
C SER A 26 45.74 -13.80 28.80
N THR A 27 45.93 -13.65 30.07
CA THR A 27 46.85 -12.63 30.58
C THR A 27 48.28 -13.20 30.50
N PRO A 28 49.27 -12.42 30.13
CA PRO A 28 50.42 -12.32 31.01
C PRO A 28 50.77 -10.86 31.35
N ASP A 29 50.88 -10.70 32.59
CA ASP A 29 51.73 -9.88 33.40
C ASP A 29 53.08 -9.59 32.78
N ALA A 30 53.48 -8.30 32.74
CA ALA A 30 54.85 -7.86 32.81
C ALA A 30 54.91 -6.43 33.33
N THR A 31 55.24 -6.44 34.54
CA THR A 31 55.76 -5.35 35.39
C THR A 31 56.91 -4.58 34.75
N VAL A 32 57.04 -3.34 35.21
CA VAL A 32 58.24 -2.55 35.57
C VAL A 32 58.44 -1.26 34.80
N ASP A 33 58.23 -0.27 35.57
CA ASP A 33 59.17 0.78 36.03
C ASP A 33 59.41 2.01 35.14
N GLY A 34 59.21 3.08 35.80
CA GLY A 34 60.17 4.14 35.79
C GLY A 34 59.77 5.44 35.11
N THR A 35 59.59 6.35 36.01
CA THR A 35 60.03 7.74 35.90
C THR A 35 59.01 8.77 35.45
N SER A 36 58.57 9.45 36.44
CA SER A 36 57.97 10.77 36.44
C SER A 36 58.70 11.73 35.50
N ASP A 37 57.98 12.36 34.64
CA ASP A 37 58.26 13.72 34.28
C ASP A 37 56.96 14.50 34.11
N ALA A 38 56.76 15.35 35.09
CA ALA A 38 55.73 16.36 35.06
C ALA A 38 56.11 17.43 34.05
N THR A 39 55.45 17.44 32.91
CA THR A 39 55.55 18.61 32.04
C THR A 39 54.15 19.06 31.65
N ALA A 40 53.79 20.14 32.28
CA ALA A 40 52.85 21.19 31.86
C ALA A 40 51.77 20.81 30.81
N SER A 41 50.60 20.72 31.36
CA SER A 41 49.32 20.99 30.71
C SER A 41 49.38 22.14 29.71
N GLY A 42 49.64 21.79 28.47
CA GLY A 42 49.24 22.60 27.32
C GLY A 42 47.91 22.02 26.79
N ARG A 43 46.78 22.60 27.18
CA ARG A 43 45.52 22.36 26.46
C ARG A 43 45.77 22.77 25.02
N PRO A 44 45.76 21.87 24.04
CA PRO A 44 45.76 22.25 22.65
C PRO A 44 44.46 23.00 22.41
N GLY A 45 44.57 24.31 22.25
CA GLY A 45 43.46 25.09 21.73
C GLY A 45 42.99 24.40 20.46
N ARG A 46 41.81 23.81 20.49
CA ARG A 46 41.14 23.22 19.39
C ARG A 46 41.03 24.28 18.29
N ARG A 47 42.05 24.37 17.45
CA ARG A 47 41.93 25.10 16.21
C ARG A 47 40.88 24.34 15.40
N LEU A 48 39.67 24.88 15.37
CA LEU A 48 38.62 24.41 14.51
C LEU A 48 39.18 24.38 13.09
N ASP A 49 39.52 23.19 12.63
CA ASP A 49 40.06 22.99 11.30
C ASP A 49 38.91 23.31 10.32
N ARG A 50 39.06 24.45 9.64
CA ARG A 50 38.04 24.93 8.69
C ARG A 50 37.72 23.87 7.61
N GLY A 51 38.70 23.03 7.28
CA GLY A 51 38.49 21.91 6.35
C GLY A 51 37.52 20.87 6.92
N LEU A 52 37.65 20.55 8.20
CA LEU A 52 36.74 19.60 8.88
C LEU A 52 35.32 20.15 9.02
N LEU A 53 35.17 21.46 9.27
CA LEU A 53 33.85 22.11 9.30
C LEU A 53 33.20 22.11 7.93
N ILE A 54 33.92 22.37 6.85
CA ILE A 54 33.38 22.34 5.49
C ILE A 54 33.00 20.91 5.11
N ALA A 55 33.82 19.92 5.43
CA ALA A 55 33.51 18.53 5.17
C ALA A 55 32.26 18.05 5.93
N SER A 56 32.14 18.39 7.21
CA SER A 56 30.95 18.03 8.02
C SER A 56 29.67 18.72 7.52
N LEU A 57 29.78 19.96 7.09
CA LEU A 57 28.66 20.70 6.48
C LEU A 57 28.21 20.06 5.17
N ALA A 58 29.17 19.67 4.31
CA ALA A 58 28.85 19.01 3.05
C ALA A 58 28.13 17.67 3.26
N ILE A 59 28.57 16.87 4.25
CA ILE A 59 27.91 15.62 4.63
C ILE A 59 26.49 15.89 5.16
N ALA A 60 26.33 16.89 6.02
CA ALA A 60 25.02 17.24 6.58
C ALA A 60 24.05 17.69 5.49
N VAL A 61 24.48 18.52 4.55
CA VAL A 61 23.68 18.95 3.40
C VAL A 61 23.35 17.77 2.50
N GLY A 62 24.29 16.88 2.23
CA GLY A 62 24.07 15.66 1.44
C GLY A 62 23.02 14.74 2.08
N LEU A 63 23.11 14.51 3.40
CA LEU A 63 22.11 13.74 4.14
C LEU A 63 20.72 14.40 4.10
N LEU A 64 20.66 15.71 4.24
CA LEU A 64 19.42 16.47 4.21
C LEU A 64 18.76 16.38 2.83
N LEU A 65 19.53 16.43 1.74
CA LEU A 65 19.04 16.23 0.38
C LEU A 65 18.56 14.80 0.13
N ILE A 66 19.24 13.79 0.70
CA ILE A 66 18.79 12.40 0.62
C ILE A 66 17.46 12.21 1.35
N ILE A 67 17.35 12.73 2.58
CA ILE A 67 16.10 12.65 3.36
C ILE A 67 14.98 13.38 2.62
N PHE A 68 15.25 14.58 2.13
CA PHE A 68 14.25 15.35 1.36
C PHE A 68 13.86 14.64 0.06
N GLY A 69 14.83 14.08 -0.67
CA GLY A 69 14.56 13.28 -1.88
C GLY A 69 13.76 12.02 -1.57
N PHE A 70 14.04 11.36 -0.44
CA PHE A 70 13.27 10.17 -0.02
C PHE A 70 11.83 10.54 0.39
N THR A 71 11.64 11.62 1.12
CA THR A 71 10.28 12.06 1.51
C THR A 71 9.45 12.47 0.30
N THR A 72 10.03 13.17 -0.67
CA THR A 72 9.32 13.51 -1.92
C THR A 72 9.10 12.31 -2.84
N ALA A 73 10.00 11.32 -2.84
CA ALA A 73 9.82 10.11 -3.65
C ALA A 73 8.81 9.10 -3.04
N LEU A 74 8.66 9.10 -1.71
CA LEU A 74 7.67 8.25 -1.02
C LEU A 74 6.29 8.91 -0.91
N THR A 75 6.24 10.23 -0.94
CA THR A 75 5.01 10.96 -1.10
C THR A 75 4.80 11.12 -2.61
N GLY A 76 4.33 10.08 -3.26
CA GLY A 76 3.86 10.12 -4.65
C GLY A 76 2.55 10.91 -4.78
N ASP A 77 2.47 11.99 -4.03
CA ASP A 77 1.44 13.01 -4.14
C ASP A 77 1.96 14.07 -5.12
N ASP A 78 2.11 13.65 -6.38
CA ASP A 78 2.21 14.57 -7.50
C ASP A 78 0.84 15.23 -7.62
N GLY A 79 0.58 16.21 -6.73
CA GLY A 79 -0.42 17.27 -6.81
C GLY A 79 -1.59 17.09 -7.78
N ILE A 80 -2.12 15.89 -7.90
CA ILE A 80 -3.39 15.65 -8.56
C ILE A 80 -4.42 16.14 -7.56
N ASP A 81 -5.17 17.18 -7.95
CA ASP A 81 -6.27 17.73 -7.16
C ASP A 81 -7.39 16.68 -7.01
N ARG A 82 -7.06 15.56 -6.36
CA ARG A 82 -8.04 14.53 -6.02
C ARG A 82 -8.91 15.05 -4.90
N PRO A 83 -10.24 14.99 -5.06
CA PRO A 83 -11.16 15.35 -3.97
C PRO A 83 -10.89 14.52 -2.73
N GLU A 84 -10.90 15.15 -1.54
CA GLU A 84 -10.68 14.48 -0.27
C GLU A 84 -11.65 13.32 -0.02
N ALA A 85 -12.82 13.33 -0.66
CA ALA A 85 -13.82 12.28 -0.57
C ALA A 85 -13.35 10.96 -1.21
N ILE A 86 -12.31 10.97 -2.06
CA ILE A 86 -11.77 9.78 -2.73
C ILE A 86 -10.51 9.34 -1.99
N GLU A 87 -10.59 8.20 -1.33
CA GLU A 87 -9.47 7.63 -0.57
C GLU A 87 -8.48 6.93 -1.50
N SER A 88 -8.99 6.12 -2.43
CA SER A 88 -8.14 5.44 -3.40
C SER A 88 -8.86 5.18 -4.72
N ILE A 89 -8.08 5.03 -5.79
CA ILE A 89 -8.57 4.62 -7.12
C ILE A 89 -7.65 3.55 -7.72
N GLN A 90 -8.24 2.68 -8.49
CA GLN A 90 -7.53 1.67 -9.27
C GLN A 90 -8.22 1.51 -10.64
N PRO A 91 -7.48 1.52 -11.77
CA PRO A 91 -6.06 1.85 -11.89
C PRO A 91 -5.74 3.27 -11.40
N VAL A 92 -4.51 3.49 -10.91
CA VAL A 92 -4.08 4.84 -10.51
C VAL A 92 -4.01 5.79 -11.71
N GLU A 93 -4.06 7.08 -11.46
CA GLU A 93 -3.96 8.10 -12.51
C GLU A 93 -2.70 7.90 -13.35
N ASN A 94 -2.84 8.01 -14.66
CA ASN A 94 -1.76 7.85 -15.64
C ASN A 94 -1.06 6.47 -15.56
N ALA A 95 -1.73 5.46 -15.01
CA ALA A 95 -1.20 4.10 -15.02
C ALA A 95 -0.92 3.66 -16.46
N VAL A 96 0.22 3.05 -16.67
CA VAL A 96 0.63 2.45 -17.94
C VAL A 96 0.68 0.93 -17.80
N GLN A 97 0.48 0.20 -18.89
CA GLN A 97 0.51 -1.27 -18.89
C GLN A 97 -0.61 -1.92 -18.06
N VAL A 98 -1.79 -1.31 -18.08
CA VAL A 98 -2.99 -1.88 -17.47
C VAL A 98 -3.51 -3.05 -18.32
N LEU A 99 -4.03 -4.08 -17.70
CA LEU A 99 -4.59 -5.23 -18.39
C LEU A 99 -5.97 -4.92 -18.97
N GLN A 100 -6.34 -5.59 -20.07
CA GLN A 100 -7.64 -5.40 -20.73
C GLN A 100 -8.86 -5.77 -19.86
N GLN A 101 -8.66 -6.60 -18.83
CA GLN A 101 -9.69 -7.01 -17.88
C GLN A 101 -9.41 -6.51 -16.46
N GLU A 102 -8.64 -5.44 -16.35
CA GLU A 102 -8.36 -4.83 -15.03
C GLU A 102 -9.64 -4.30 -14.42
N ARG A 103 -9.77 -4.50 -13.11
CA ARG A 103 -10.91 -3.97 -12.36
C ARG A 103 -10.70 -2.49 -12.07
N VAL A 104 -11.73 -1.69 -12.34
CA VAL A 104 -11.80 -0.30 -11.89
C VAL A 104 -12.43 -0.28 -10.50
N VAL A 105 -11.76 0.35 -9.55
CA VAL A 105 -12.22 0.48 -8.16
C VAL A 105 -12.05 1.93 -7.71
N VAL A 106 -13.05 2.46 -7.05
CA VAL A 106 -12.99 3.76 -6.38
C VAL A 106 -13.45 3.58 -4.95
N ASP A 107 -12.58 3.91 -4.04
CA ASP A 107 -12.82 3.89 -2.60
C ASP A 107 -13.11 5.31 -2.13
N LEU A 108 -14.27 5.50 -1.51
CA LEU A 108 -14.76 6.80 -1.06
C LEU A 108 -14.82 6.82 0.47
N GLN A 109 -14.77 8.00 1.01
CA GLN A 109 -15.07 8.18 2.43
C GLN A 109 -16.49 7.70 2.76
N ALA A 110 -16.66 7.22 3.97
CA ALA A 110 -17.96 6.77 4.45
C ALA A 110 -19.04 7.87 4.31
N GLY A 111 -20.24 7.48 3.87
CA GLY A 111 -21.36 8.40 3.66
C GLY A 111 -21.47 9.00 2.26
N TYR A 112 -20.63 8.52 1.34
CA TYR A 112 -20.73 8.85 -0.08
C TYR A 112 -21.33 7.69 -0.88
N GLU A 113 -21.98 8.03 -1.97
CA GLU A 113 -22.50 7.13 -3.01
C GLU A 113 -21.94 7.59 -4.36
N ALA A 114 -21.75 6.66 -5.30
CA ALA A 114 -21.16 6.97 -6.59
C ALA A 114 -21.75 6.21 -7.77
N ARG A 115 -21.44 6.72 -8.96
CA ARG A 115 -21.61 6.06 -10.27
C ARG A 115 -20.33 6.17 -11.06
N LEU A 116 -20.11 5.21 -11.96
CA LEU A 116 -18.97 5.19 -12.87
C LEU A 116 -19.41 5.46 -14.31
N VAL A 117 -18.59 6.24 -14.97
CA VAL A 117 -18.63 6.47 -16.42
C VAL A 117 -17.24 6.12 -16.96
N ILE A 118 -17.17 5.25 -17.95
CA ILE A 118 -15.90 4.86 -18.58
C ILE A 118 -16.03 5.13 -20.08
N ASP A 119 -15.10 5.86 -20.65
CA ASP A 119 -15.09 6.27 -22.07
C ASP A 119 -16.43 6.92 -22.51
N GLY A 120 -17.05 7.67 -21.61
CA GLY A 120 -18.33 8.31 -21.83
C GLY A 120 -19.55 7.37 -21.72
N ILE A 121 -19.35 6.09 -21.39
CA ILE A 121 -20.41 5.12 -21.16
C ILE A 121 -20.75 5.11 -19.66
N GLU A 122 -21.95 5.54 -19.29
CA GLU A 122 -22.46 5.41 -17.93
C GLU A 122 -22.78 3.96 -17.63
N LEU A 123 -22.17 3.41 -16.59
CA LEU A 123 -22.35 2.02 -16.20
C LEU A 123 -23.58 1.86 -15.31
N PRO A 124 -24.49 0.89 -15.63
CA PRO A 124 -25.52 0.51 -14.70
C PRO A 124 -24.89 0.11 -13.36
N THR A 125 -25.45 0.56 -12.25
CA THR A 125 -24.89 0.31 -10.92
C THR A 125 -25.85 -0.56 -10.11
N THR A 126 -25.35 -1.66 -9.59
CA THR A 126 -26.03 -2.53 -8.63
C THR A 126 -25.54 -2.21 -7.23
N VAL A 127 -26.47 -1.96 -6.30
CA VAL A 127 -26.12 -1.67 -4.91
C VAL A 127 -26.27 -2.94 -4.09
N ILE A 128 -25.21 -3.31 -3.37
CA ILE A 128 -25.21 -4.49 -2.49
C ILE A 128 -26.26 -4.31 -1.41
N GLY A 129 -27.08 -5.34 -1.18
CA GLY A 129 -28.13 -5.34 -0.17
C GLY A 129 -29.42 -4.62 -0.55
N GLN A 130 -29.49 -4.00 -1.74
CA GLN A 130 -30.72 -3.42 -2.28
C GLN A 130 -31.33 -4.22 -3.45
N SER A 131 -30.55 -5.15 -3.99
CA SER A 131 -30.99 -6.05 -5.05
C SER A 131 -31.47 -7.37 -4.45
N ASP A 132 -32.50 -7.97 -5.02
CA ASP A 132 -32.98 -9.31 -4.62
C ASP A 132 -31.92 -10.41 -4.87
N VAL A 133 -30.87 -10.08 -5.60
CA VAL A 133 -29.73 -10.96 -5.87
C VAL A 133 -28.49 -10.28 -5.31
N ASP A 134 -27.87 -10.90 -4.30
CA ASP A 134 -26.57 -10.50 -3.79
C ASP A 134 -25.52 -10.89 -4.85
N PRO A 135 -24.86 -9.92 -5.52
CA PRO A 135 -23.86 -10.23 -6.55
C PRO A 135 -22.64 -11.00 -6.00
N PHE A 136 -22.52 -11.11 -4.68
CA PHE A 136 -21.47 -11.86 -4.00
C PHE A 136 -22.02 -13.01 -3.14
N GLU A 137 -23.27 -13.47 -3.41
CA GLU A 137 -23.78 -14.67 -2.75
C GLU A 137 -22.77 -15.81 -2.94
N GLN A 138 -22.31 -16.39 -1.84
CA GLN A 138 -21.30 -17.43 -1.89
C GLN A 138 -21.83 -18.62 -2.69
N PRO A 139 -21.21 -18.94 -3.83
CA PRO A 139 -21.67 -20.07 -4.62
C PRO A 139 -21.50 -21.37 -3.84
N ALA A 140 -22.42 -22.30 -4.05
CA ALA A 140 -22.28 -23.63 -3.50
C ALA A 140 -20.96 -24.28 -4.01
N PRO A 141 -20.33 -25.16 -3.25
CA PRO A 141 -19.10 -25.82 -3.67
C PRO A 141 -19.26 -26.47 -5.06
N GLY A 142 -18.45 -26.00 -6.02
CA GLY A 142 -18.49 -26.45 -7.42
C GLY A 142 -19.38 -25.63 -8.35
N GLN A 143 -20.05 -24.60 -7.88
CA GLN A 143 -20.78 -23.64 -8.71
C GLN A 143 -19.81 -22.59 -9.28
N GLN A 144 -19.94 -22.27 -10.56
CA GLN A 144 -19.19 -21.20 -11.19
C GLN A 144 -19.73 -19.85 -10.67
N ILE A 145 -18.82 -18.95 -10.32
CA ILE A 145 -19.17 -17.58 -9.92
C ILE A 145 -19.36 -16.78 -11.20
N ASP A 146 -20.57 -16.30 -11.44
CA ASP A 146 -20.84 -15.34 -12.49
C ASP A 146 -20.52 -13.95 -11.96
N LEU A 147 -19.58 -13.26 -12.60
CA LEU A 147 -19.25 -11.89 -12.25
C LEU A 147 -20.40 -10.96 -12.67
N PRO A 148 -20.71 -9.94 -11.87
CA PRO A 148 -21.75 -8.98 -12.24
C PRO A 148 -21.36 -8.21 -13.50
N THR A 149 -22.31 -8.06 -14.42
CA THR A 149 -22.15 -7.30 -15.67
C THR A 149 -22.35 -5.80 -15.49
N THR A 150 -22.54 -5.36 -14.27
CA THR A 150 -22.78 -3.96 -13.88
C THR A 150 -21.67 -3.47 -12.97
N ALA A 151 -21.55 -2.16 -12.80
CA ALA A 151 -20.81 -1.63 -11.67
C ALA A 151 -21.49 -2.04 -10.36
N VAL A 152 -20.71 -2.31 -9.34
CA VAL A 152 -21.19 -2.73 -8.01
C VAL A 152 -20.79 -1.67 -7.00
N PHE A 153 -21.79 -1.16 -6.28
CA PHE A 153 -21.57 -0.25 -5.16
C PHE A 153 -21.84 -0.97 -3.84
N ASP A 154 -20.84 -0.95 -2.97
CA ASP A 154 -20.92 -1.44 -1.60
C ASP A 154 -21.13 -0.27 -0.64
N PRO A 155 -22.34 -0.05 -0.14
CA PRO A 155 -22.61 1.06 0.79
C PRO A 155 -21.98 0.85 2.16
N GLY A 156 -21.63 -0.38 2.54
CA GLY A 156 -20.98 -0.68 3.81
C GLY A 156 -19.54 -0.19 3.88
N ASN A 157 -18.86 -0.20 2.75
CA ASN A 157 -17.48 0.24 2.60
C ASN A 157 -17.33 1.51 1.77
N SER A 158 -18.40 2.05 1.20
CA SER A 158 -18.41 3.19 0.26
C SER A 158 -17.51 2.97 -0.97
N VAL A 159 -17.45 1.73 -1.46
CA VAL A 159 -16.62 1.34 -2.60
C VAL A 159 -17.50 1.09 -3.82
N ILE A 160 -17.12 1.68 -4.97
CA ILE A 160 -17.70 1.34 -6.26
C ILE A 160 -16.65 0.62 -7.10
N SER A 161 -17.04 -0.47 -7.75
CA SER A 161 -16.14 -1.23 -8.61
C SER A 161 -16.84 -1.72 -9.88
N PHE A 162 -16.05 -1.85 -10.94
CA PHE A 162 -16.47 -2.45 -12.20
C PHE A 162 -15.36 -3.34 -12.75
N GLN A 163 -15.74 -4.51 -13.22
CA GLN A 163 -14.82 -5.40 -13.92
C GLN A 163 -15.38 -5.70 -15.31
N PRO A 164 -14.59 -5.48 -16.38
CA PRO A 164 -14.98 -5.90 -17.73
C PRO A 164 -15.19 -7.41 -17.77
N VAL A 165 -16.38 -7.83 -18.25
CA VAL A 165 -16.75 -9.24 -18.41
C VAL A 165 -17.69 -9.37 -19.61
N GLU A 166 -17.80 -10.56 -20.15
CA GLU A 166 -18.73 -10.87 -21.24
C GLU A 166 -20.17 -10.51 -20.84
N GLY A 167 -20.87 -9.80 -21.72
CA GLY A 167 -22.24 -9.32 -21.48
C GLY A 167 -22.34 -8.00 -20.71
N ALA A 168 -21.23 -7.43 -20.23
CA ALA A 168 -21.21 -6.10 -19.66
C ALA A 168 -21.19 -5.01 -20.76
N PRO A 169 -21.52 -3.74 -20.43
CA PRO A 169 -21.39 -2.62 -21.38
C PRO A 169 -19.98 -2.45 -21.95
N ILE A 170 -18.97 -2.86 -21.17
CA ILE A 170 -17.58 -2.94 -21.57
C ILE A 170 -17.11 -4.36 -21.22
N GLU A 171 -16.88 -5.18 -22.24
CA GLU A 171 -16.46 -6.57 -22.05
C GLU A 171 -14.96 -6.71 -21.84
N SER A 172 -14.19 -5.81 -22.42
CA SER A 172 -12.75 -5.67 -22.24
C SER A 172 -12.32 -4.26 -22.65
N PHE A 173 -11.29 -3.74 -22.02
CA PHE A 173 -10.66 -2.52 -22.49
C PHE A 173 -9.87 -2.78 -23.77
N THR A 174 -9.90 -1.85 -24.70
CA THR A 174 -9.07 -1.91 -25.91
C THR A 174 -7.65 -1.40 -25.56
N GLU A 175 -6.69 -1.68 -26.44
CA GLU A 175 -5.36 -1.06 -26.29
C GLU A 175 -5.48 0.46 -26.46
N GLY A 176 -4.82 1.20 -25.59
CA GLY A 176 -4.76 2.65 -25.64
C GLY A 176 -5.24 3.34 -24.38
N LEU A 177 -5.54 4.63 -24.51
CA LEU A 177 -5.94 5.51 -23.40
C LEU A 177 -7.43 5.35 -23.11
N HIS A 178 -7.76 5.17 -21.86
CA HIS A 178 -9.13 5.10 -21.35
C HIS A 178 -9.35 6.20 -20.31
N GLU A 179 -10.51 6.85 -20.36
CA GLU A 179 -10.94 7.85 -19.39
C GLU A 179 -11.96 7.23 -18.43
N VAL A 180 -11.73 7.37 -17.14
CA VAL A 180 -12.70 7.03 -16.10
C VAL A 180 -13.18 8.30 -15.43
N GLN A 181 -14.49 8.39 -15.23
CA GLN A 181 -15.11 9.44 -14.45
C GLN A 181 -15.93 8.80 -13.34
N VAL A 182 -15.68 9.19 -12.10
CA VAL A 182 -16.56 8.88 -10.97
C VAL A 182 -17.40 10.10 -10.67
N ILE A 183 -18.71 9.88 -10.53
CA ILE A 183 -19.70 10.89 -10.12
C ILE A 183 -20.17 10.46 -8.73
N PHE A 184 -19.91 11.28 -7.72
CA PHE A 184 -20.17 10.92 -6.32
C PHE A 184 -20.84 12.07 -5.58
N TRP A 185 -21.60 11.73 -4.55
CA TRP A 185 -22.33 12.69 -3.71
C TRP A 185 -22.46 12.15 -2.29
N ARG A 186 -22.66 13.04 -1.34
CA ARG A 186 -23.05 12.61 0.00
C ARG A 186 -24.46 12.06 -0.02
N ILE A 187 -24.68 10.93 0.65
CA ILE A 187 -26.00 10.29 0.73
C ILE A 187 -27.05 11.25 1.29
N GLU A 188 -26.66 12.08 2.27
CA GLU A 188 -27.55 13.07 2.89
C GLU A 188 -27.92 14.25 1.98
N ASP A 189 -27.04 14.62 1.03
CA ASP A 189 -27.27 15.75 0.12
C ASP A 189 -27.98 15.31 -1.19
N GLY A 190 -27.88 14.03 -1.50
CA GLY A 190 -28.47 13.44 -2.70
C GLY A 190 -27.73 13.74 -4.00
N PRO A 191 -28.15 13.10 -5.10
CA PRO A 191 -27.44 13.17 -6.40
C PRO A 191 -27.47 14.55 -7.08
N GLU A 192 -28.35 15.46 -6.63
CA GLU A 192 -28.41 16.84 -7.14
C GLU A 192 -27.15 17.65 -6.82
N GLN A 193 -26.39 17.23 -5.81
CA GLN A 193 -25.13 17.84 -5.38
C GLN A 193 -23.90 17.02 -5.77
N ALA A 194 -24.04 16.21 -6.82
CA ALA A 194 -22.96 15.37 -7.26
C ALA A 194 -21.76 16.18 -7.76
N VAL A 195 -20.58 15.68 -7.39
CA VAL A 195 -19.28 16.15 -7.88
C VAL A 195 -18.69 15.06 -8.76
N SER A 196 -17.86 15.42 -9.73
CA SER A 196 -17.20 14.45 -10.58
C SER A 196 -15.69 14.59 -10.52
N TYR A 197 -15.00 13.46 -10.60
CA TYR A 197 -13.57 13.38 -10.75
C TYR A 197 -13.22 12.47 -11.93
N ARG A 198 -12.18 12.84 -12.71
CA ARG A 198 -11.75 12.12 -13.91
C ARG A 198 -10.27 11.82 -13.85
N TRP A 199 -9.92 10.64 -14.36
CA TRP A 199 -8.54 10.24 -14.56
C TRP A 199 -8.43 9.33 -15.78
N GLU A 200 -7.22 9.08 -16.19
CA GLU A 200 -6.90 8.29 -17.37
C GLU A 200 -5.91 7.19 -17.02
N PHE A 201 -5.96 6.10 -17.78
CA PHE A 201 -4.98 5.02 -17.73
C PHE A 201 -4.77 4.44 -19.13
N ASN A 202 -3.63 3.77 -19.36
CA ASN A 202 -3.26 3.21 -20.65
C ASN A 202 -3.21 1.69 -20.58
N VAL A 203 -3.91 1.04 -21.51
CA VAL A 203 -4.03 -0.43 -21.64
C VAL A 203 -3.08 -0.92 -22.74
N ILE A 204 -2.48 -2.10 -22.54
CA ILE A 204 -1.58 -2.78 -23.48
C ILE A 204 -2.15 -4.10 -23.96
#